data_d3d4d41849340a8da4b2ca6b37608189
#
_entry.id   d3d4d41849340a8da4b2ca6b37608189
#
_cell.length_a   1.000
_cell.length_b   1.000
_cell.length_c   1.000
_cell.angle_alpha   90.00
_cell.angle_beta   90.00
_cell.angle_gamma   90.00
#
_symmetry.space_group_name_H-M   'P 1'
#
loop_
_entity.id
_entity.type
_entity.pdbx_description
1 polymer ?
#
loop_
_entity_poly.entity_id
_entity_poly.type
_entity_poly.pdbx_seq_one_letter_code
_entity_poly.pdbx_strand_id
1 'polypeptide(L)'
;MGLKKKSKVSAEFNMSSLTDIIFLLLIFFMLTSSLINPNAINLKLPSSSKVSTPSRSKITKVRVGSTGRLYVDGKKVSVSGLDKAMASLSRKKGKNANIVLEWNKKTGVEHVVTVMDLALKYHVNTILAAEK
;
A
#
# COMPACT_ATOMS: atom_id res chain seq x y z
N MET A 1 68.83 24.77 -24.64
CA MET A 1 67.90 23.63 -24.90
C MET A 1 67.38 23.10 -23.57
N GLY A 2 66.30 23.66 -23.05
CA GLY A 2 65.77 23.30 -21.79
C GLY A 2 64.87 22.06 -21.90
N LEU A 3 65.26 20.96 -21.30
CA LEU A 3 64.42 19.75 -21.19
C LEU A 3 63.28 20.02 -20.18
N LYS A 4 62.07 20.16 -20.68
CA LYS A 4 60.84 20.24 -19.89
C LYS A 4 60.65 18.91 -19.16
N LYS A 5 60.94 18.87 -17.86
CA LYS A 5 60.64 17.76 -16.98
C LYS A 5 59.15 17.64 -16.86
N LYS A 6 58.55 16.63 -17.52
CA LYS A 6 57.14 16.25 -17.31
C LYS A 6 57.06 15.71 -15.89
N SER A 7 56.49 16.47 -14.96
CA SER A 7 56.07 15.92 -13.66
C SER A 7 54.99 14.89 -13.91
N LYS A 8 55.31 13.64 -13.65
CA LYS A 8 54.27 12.59 -13.51
C LYS A 8 53.46 12.96 -12.30
N VAL A 9 52.23 13.38 -12.55
CA VAL A 9 51.21 13.42 -11.50
C VAL A 9 50.91 11.96 -11.17
N SER A 10 51.58 11.44 -10.14
CA SER A 10 51.19 10.18 -9.56
C SER A 10 49.85 10.44 -8.85
N ALA A 11 48.78 9.95 -9.42
CA ALA A 11 47.52 9.85 -8.69
C ALA A 11 47.73 8.81 -7.60
N GLU A 12 48.31 9.21 -6.49
CA GLU A 12 48.29 8.42 -5.27
C GLU A 12 46.82 8.33 -4.83
N PHE A 13 46.22 7.22 -5.18
CA PHE A 13 44.88 6.90 -4.75
C PHE A 13 44.91 6.80 -3.24
N ASN A 14 44.45 7.85 -2.56
CA ASN A 14 44.45 7.87 -1.11
C ASN A 14 43.38 6.86 -0.61
N MET A 15 43.82 5.72 -0.11
CA MET A 15 42.97 4.64 0.38
C MET A 15 42.00 5.13 1.48
N SER A 16 42.39 6.18 2.22
CA SER A 16 41.52 6.80 3.23
C SER A 16 40.31 7.49 2.61
N SER A 17 40.50 8.15 1.46
CA SER A 17 39.38 8.80 0.75
C SER A 17 38.42 7.78 0.15
N LEU A 18 38.94 6.65 -0.32
CA LEU A 18 38.11 5.58 -0.86
C LEU A 18 37.27 4.93 0.24
N THR A 19 37.84 4.63 1.39
CA THR A 19 37.12 4.06 2.53
C THR A 19 36.07 5.01 3.08
N ASP A 20 36.30 6.32 3.08
CA ASP A 20 35.32 7.31 3.51
C ASP A 20 34.10 7.35 2.57
N ILE A 21 34.33 7.34 1.27
CA ILE A 21 33.25 7.29 0.27
C ILE A 21 32.42 6.00 0.44
N ILE A 22 33.05 4.86 0.60
CA ILE A 22 32.39 3.59 0.80
C ILE A 22 31.57 3.61 2.09
N PHE A 23 32.10 4.17 3.16
CA PHE A 23 31.43 4.28 4.45
C PHE A 23 30.21 5.20 4.37
N LEU A 24 30.32 6.36 3.73
CA LEU A 24 29.20 7.28 3.51
C LEU A 24 28.12 6.64 2.64
N LEU A 25 28.51 5.92 1.59
CA LEU A 25 27.56 5.18 0.75
C LEU A 25 26.81 4.12 1.53
N LEU A 26 27.50 3.39 2.40
CA LEU A 26 26.90 2.34 3.25
C LEU A 26 25.92 2.93 4.25
N ILE A 27 26.26 4.04 4.91
CA ILE A 27 25.33 4.75 5.81
C ILE A 27 24.13 5.25 5.03
N PHE A 28 24.32 5.83 3.85
CA PHE A 28 23.25 6.30 2.99
C PHE A 28 22.27 5.16 2.64
N PHE A 29 22.76 4.00 2.20
CA PHE A 29 21.92 2.84 1.94
C PHE A 29 21.22 2.32 3.20
N MET A 30 21.88 2.32 4.34
CA MET A 30 21.27 1.91 5.59
C MET A 30 20.12 2.84 6.00
N LEU A 31 20.29 4.15 5.87
CA LEU A 31 19.25 5.13 6.16
C LEU A 31 18.09 5.05 5.15
N THR A 32 18.37 4.93 3.85
CA THR A 32 17.34 4.81 2.82
C THR A 32 16.60 3.48 2.89
N SER A 33 17.27 2.40 3.27
CA SER A 33 16.63 1.09 3.48
C SER A 33 15.57 1.11 4.59
N SER A 34 15.78 1.91 5.62
CA SER A 34 14.79 2.10 6.70
C SER A 34 13.57 2.91 6.27
N LEU A 35 13.67 3.71 5.21
CA LEU A 35 12.56 4.50 4.65
C LEU A 35 11.66 3.69 3.72
N ILE A 36 12.10 2.54 3.27
CA ILE A 36 11.25 1.60 2.53
C ILE A 36 10.37 0.90 3.58
N ASN A 37 9.32 1.59 3.96
CA ASN A 37 8.22 0.96 4.65
C ASN A 37 7.55 0.03 3.63
N PRO A 38 7.67 -1.30 3.73
CA PRO A 38 6.92 -2.19 2.89
C PRO A 38 5.48 -2.22 3.41
N ASN A 39 4.76 -1.11 3.30
CA ASN A 39 3.33 -1.15 3.12
C ASN A 39 3.08 -1.70 1.70
N ALA A 40 3.83 -2.74 1.35
CA ALA A 40 3.44 -3.62 0.29
C ALA A 40 2.07 -4.15 0.70
N ILE A 41 1.05 -3.55 0.11
CA ILE A 41 -0.26 -4.15 0.01
C ILE A 41 0.03 -5.60 -0.38
N ASN A 42 -0.16 -6.54 0.57
CA ASN A 42 -0.13 -7.96 0.28
C ASN A 42 -1.32 -8.27 -0.63
N LEU A 43 -1.19 -7.88 -1.89
CA LEU A 43 -2.00 -8.38 -2.97
C LEU A 43 -1.65 -9.85 -3.12
N LYS A 44 -2.28 -10.69 -2.31
CA LYS A 44 -2.39 -12.10 -2.61
C LYS A 44 -3.19 -12.22 -3.89
N LEU A 45 -2.49 -12.18 -5.02
CA LEU A 45 -3.03 -12.65 -6.28
C LEU A 45 -3.48 -14.09 -6.06
N PRO A 46 -4.73 -14.45 -6.37
CA PRO A 46 -5.14 -15.84 -6.35
C PRO A 46 -4.39 -16.57 -7.46
N SER A 47 -3.23 -17.15 -7.14
CA SER A 47 -2.67 -18.22 -7.95
C SER A 47 -3.60 -19.43 -7.78
N SER A 48 -3.97 -20.04 -8.87
CA SER A 48 -4.85 -21.21 -8.97
C SER A 48 -4.19 -22.48 -8.42
N SER A 49 -3.83 -22.48 -7.15
CA SER A 49 -3.41 -23.65 -6.40
C SER A 49 -4.51 -24.00 -5.42
N LYS A 50 -4.94 -25.23 -5.45
CA LYS A 50 -5.97 -25.82 -4.58
C LYS A 50 -5.83 -25.32 -3.14
N VAL A 51 -6.69 -24.39 -2.76
CA VAL A 51 -6.70 -23.80 -1.44
C VAL A 51 -7.41 -24.80 -0.52
N SER A 52 -6.65 -25.40 0.39
CA SER A 52 -7.21 -25.90 1.65
C SER A 52 -7.99 -24.75 2.28
N THR A 53 -9.29 -24.91 2.43
CA THR A 53 -10.25 -23.93 2.96
C THR A 53 -9.86 -23.48 4.37
N PRO A 54 -9.29 -22.28 4.56
CA PRO A 54 -9.39 -21.66 5.86
C PRO A 54 -10.83 -21.19 5.99
N SER A 55 -11.42 -21.42 7.14
CA SER A 55 -12.73 -20.95 7.58
C SER A 55 -13.10 -19.64 6.87
N ARG A 56 -14.14 -19.68 6.03
CA ARG A 56 -14.70 -18.52 5.31
C ARG A 56 -15.18 -17.49 6.33
N SER A 57 -14.28 -16.69 6.86
CA SER A 57 -14.72 -15.45 7.48
C SER A 57 -15.38 -14.64 6.37
N LYS A 58 -16.70 -14.55 6.43
CA LYS A 58 -17.53 -13.84 5.45
C LYS A 58 -16.97 -12.43 5.27
N ILE A 59 -16.27 -12.19 4.15
CA ILE A 59 -15.70 -10.87 3.84
C ILE A 59 -16.87 -10.00 3.40
N THR A 60 -17.06 -8.87 4.03
CA THR A 60 -18.12 -7.92 3.70
C THR A 60 -17.75 -7.21 2.40
N LYS A 61 -18.64 -7.22 1.43
CA LYS A 61 -18.48 -6.52 0.16
C LYS A 61 -19.18 -5.17 0.20
N VAL A 62 -18.45 -4.13 -0.13
CA VAL A 62 -18.98 -2.77 -0.30
C VAL A 62 -18.85 -2.41 -1.76
N ARG A 63 -19.95 -2.11 -2.42
CA ARG A 63 -19.97 -1.68 -3.82
C ARG A 63 -20.42 -0.22 -3.93
N VAL A 64 -19.70 0.54 -4.73
CA VAL A 64 -20.04 1.91 -5.09
C VAL A 64 -20.52 1.94 -6.53
N GLY A 65 -21.81 2.28 -6.72
CA GLY A 65 -22.38 2.41 -8.04
C GLY A 65 -21.95 3.69 -8.74
N SER A 66 -22.13 3.75 -10.07
CA SER A 66 -21.76 4.89 -10.92
C SER A 66 -22.39 6.22 -10.50
N THR A 67 -23.52 6.17 -9.82
CA THR A 67 -24.27 7.35 -9.32
C THR A 67 -23.98 7.64 -7.84
N GLY A 68 -22.91 7.10 -7.25
CA GLY A 68 -22.59 7.25 -5.82
C GLY A 68 -23.46 6.44 -4.87
N ARG A 69 -24.29 5.53 -5.37
CA ARG A 69 -25.11 4.65 -4.54
C ARG A 69 -24.22 3.59 -3.87
N LEU A 70 -24.39 3.44 -2.55
CA LEU A 70 -23.62 2.50 -1.74
C LEU A 70 -24.41 1.21 -1.51
N TYR A 71 -23.72 0.08 -1.60
CA TYR A 71 -24.28 -1.25 -1.33
C TYR A 71 -23.34 -2.02 -0.40
N VAL A 72 -23.90 -2.65 0.63
CA VAL A 72 -23.18 -3.54 1.54
C VAL A 72 -23.78 -4.93 1.42
N ASP A 73 -22.99 -5.90 1.01
CA ASP A 73 -23.44 -7.28 0.73
C ASP A 73 -24.67 -7.34 -0.17
N GLY A 74 -24.73 -6.46 -1.19
CA GLY A 74 -25.82 -6.36 -2.14
C GLY A 74 -27.02 -5.53 -1.69
N LYS A 75 -27.08 -5.09 -0.43
CA LYS A 75 -28.15 -4.23 0.09
C LYS A 75 -27.78 -2.76 -0.06
N LYS A 76 -28.69 -1.95 -0.63
CA LYS A 76 -28.51 -0.50 -0.73
C LYS A 76 -28.49 0.13 0.66
N VAL A 77 -27.50 0.95 0.93
CA VAL A 77 -27.35 1.66 2.21
C VAL A 77 -27.09 3.15 1.96
N SER A 78 -27.42 3.97 2.95
CA SER A 78 -26.98 5.37 2.99
C SER A 78 -25.56 5.47 3.58
N VAL A 79 -24.96 6.65 3.49
CA VAL A 79 -23.64 6.92 4.11
C VAL A 79 -23.69 6.63 5.62
N SER A 80 -24.77 7.04 6.30
CA SER A 80 -24.97 6.75 7.73
C SER A 80 -25.17 5.25 8.00
N GLY A 81 -25.80 4.51 7.08
CA GLY A 81 -25.94 3.07 7.15
C GLY A 81 -24.58 2.35 6.99
N LEU A 82 -23.75 2.85 6.07
CA LEU A 82 -22.38 2.35 5.91
C LEU A 82 -21.52 2.63 7.16
N ASP A 83 -21.62 3.82 7.75
CA ASP A 83 -20.92 4.18 8.98
C ASP A 83 -21.25 3.19 10.12
N LYS A 84 -22.54 2.89 10.33
CA LYS A 84 -22.98 1.87 11.31
C LYS A 84 -22.47 0.47 10.98
N ALA A 85 -22.48 0.09 9.71
CA ALA A 85 -21.96 -1.20 9.26
C ALA A 85 -20.46 -1.35 9.53
N MET A 86 -19.67 -0.31 9.24
CA MET A 86 -18.24 -0.27 9.52
C MET A 86 -17.95 -0.33 11.03
N ALA A 87 -18.69 0.42 11.83
CA ALA A 87 -18.58 0.39 13.29
C ALA A 87 -18.87 -1.01 13.86
N SER A 88 -19.93 -1.67 13.36
CA SER A 88 -20.29 -3.01 13.79
C SER A 88 -19.25 -4.06 13.37
N LEU A 89 -18.68 -3.90 12.17
CA LEU A 89 -17.65 -4.80 11.65
C LEU A 89 -16.35 -4.67 12.45
N SER A 90 -15.94 -3.45 12.76
CA SER A 90 -14.78 -3.15 13.59
C SER A 90 -14.94 -3.74 15.01
N ARG A 91 -16.12 -3.60 15.63
CA ARG A 91 -16.40 -4.20 16.96
C ARG A 91 -16.35 -5.72 16.94
N LYS A 92 -16.89 -6.37 15.87
CA LYS A 92 -16.97 -7.83 15.78
C LYS A 92 -15.63 -8.48 15.43
N LYS A 93 -14.83 -7.87 14.56
CA LYS A 93 -13.61 -8.47 14.00
C LYS A 93 -12.32 -7.79 14.43
N GLY A 94 -12.40 -6.61 15.07
CA GLY A 94 -11.24 -5.84 15.53
C GLY A 94 -10.22 -5.60 14.41
N LYS A 95 -8.95 -5.87 14.67
CA LYS A 95 -7.84 -5.70 13.70
C LYS A 95 -7.95 -6.59 12.44
N ASN A 96 -8.81 -7.61 12.46
CA ASN A 96 -9.04 -8.51 11.32
C ASN A 96 -10.29 -8.14 10.52
N ALA A 97 -10.82 -6.94 10.71
CA ALA A 97 -11.93 -6.43 9.93
C ALA A 97 -11.45 -6.09 8.52
N ASN A 98 -11.97 -6.82 7.53
CA ASN A 98 -11.62 -6.63 6.12
C ASN A 98 -12.89 -6.43 5.31
N ILE A 99 -12.84 -5.50 4.35
CA ILE A 99 -13.88 -5.30 3.34
C ILE A 99 -13.27 -5.39 1.95
N VAL A 100 -14.08 -5.80 0.99
CA VAL A 100 -13.77 -5.67 -0.43
C VAL A 100 -14.57 -4.50 -0.99
N LEU A 101 -13.88 -3.48 -1.47
CA LEU A 101 -14.48 -2.30 -2.09
C LEU A 101 -14.49 -2.47 -3.60
N GLU A 102 -15.68 -2.60 -4.17
CA GLU A 102 -15.91 -2.73 -5.61
C GLU A 102 -16.47 -1.42 -6.17
N TRP A 103 -15.95 -0.94 -7.30
CA TRP A 103 -16.46 0.24 -7.99
C TRP A 103 -16.38 0.08 -9.51
N ASN A 104 -17.25 0.77 -10.23
CA ASN A 104 -17.25 0.81 -11.69
C ASN A 104 -16.33 1.93 -12.20
N LYS A 105 -15.79 1.81 -13.41
CA LYS A 105 -14.96 2.84 -14.06
C LYS A 105 -15.63 4.22 -14.19
N LYS A 106 -16.97 4.24 -14.19
CA LYS A 106 -17.78 5.47 -14.25
C LYS A 106 -18.08 6.06 -12.87
N THR A 107 -17.62 5.44 -11.79
CA THR A 107 -17.86 5.93 -10.42
C THR A 107 -16.96 7.13 -10.14
N GLY A 108 -17.51 8.21 -9.63
CA GLY A 108 -16.74 9.38 -9.18
C GLY A 108 -15.80 8.98 -8.05
N VAL A 109 -14.55 9.41 -8.14
CA VAL A 109 -13.50 9.09 -7.16
C VAL A 109 -13.88 9.56 -5.75
N GLU A 110 -14.61 10.65 -5.64
CA GLU A 110 -15.12 11.19 -4.37
C GLU A 110 -15.94 10.19 -3.55
N HIS A 111 -16.75 9.37 -4.23
CA HIS A 111 -17.57 8.35 -3.56
C HIS A 111 -16.72 7.18 -3.04
N VAL A 112 -15.68 6.82 -3.79
CA VAL A 112 -14.73 5.79 -3.39
C VAL A 112 -13.93 6.26 -2.18
N VAL A 113 -13.44 7.51 -2.20
CA VAL A 113 -12.70 8.13 -1.10
C VAL A 113 -13.55 8.20 0.16
N THR A 114 -14.83 8.56 0.05
CA THR A 114 -15.76 8.59 1.20
C THR A 114 -15.85 7.23 1.90
N VAL A 115 -15.89 6.13 1.14
CA VAL A 115 -15.91 4.77 1.72
C VAL A 115 -14.58 4.44 2.37
N MET A 116 -13.47 4.83 1.74
CA MET A 116 -12.12 4.60 2.29
C MET A 116 -11.90 5.38 3.58
N ASP A 117 -12.36 6.61 3.67
CA ASP A 117 -12.27 7.43 4.90
C ASP A 117 -13.06 6.79 6.05
N LEU A 118 -14.26 6.27 5.77
CA LEU A 118 -15.03 5.54 6.77
C LEU A 118 -14.34 4.26 7.22
N ALA A 119 -13.75 3.51 6.29
CA ALA A 119 -12.98 2.32 6.63
C ALA A 119 -11.76 2.65 7.49
N LEU A 120 -11.05 3.71 7.15
CA LEU A 120 -9.90 4.20 7.91
C LEU A 120 -10.30 4.64 9.33
N LYS A 121 -11.40 5.40 9.46
CA LYS A 121 -11.95 5.84 10.76
C LYS A 121 -12.19 4.69 11.73
N TYR A 122 -12.64 3.55 11.22
CA TYR A 122 -12.93 2.36 12.03
C TYR A 122 -11.82 1.30 12.01
N HIS A 123 -10.65 1.61 11.47
CA HIS A 123 -9.51 0.66 11.31
C HIS A 123 -9.89 -0.62 10.59
N VAL A 124 -10.73 -0.52 9.56
CA VAL A 124 -11.15 -1.63 8.70
C VAL A 124 -10.22 -1.68 7.48
N ASN A 125 -9.58 -2.82 7.26
CA ASN A 125 -8.72 -2.99 6.09
C ASN A 125 -9.57 -3.06 4.82
N THR A 126 -9.20 -2.28 3.82
CA THR A 126 -9.91 -2.21 2.54
C THR A 126 -9.11 -2.89 1.44
N ILE A 127 -9.70 -3.88 0.79
CA ILE A 127 -9.17 -4.53 -0.39
C ILE A 127 -9.88 -3.92 -1.60
N LEU A 128 -9.13 -3.30 -2.49
CA LEU A 128 -9.66 -2.66 -3.67
C LEU A 128 -9.86 -3.68 -4.79
N ALA A 129 -11.07 -3.77 -5.33
CA ALA A 129 -11.41 -4.63 -6.46
C ALA A 129 -12.14 -3.80 -7.53
N ALA A 130 -11.44 -3.39 -8.59
CA ALA A 130 -12.06 -2.72 -9.71
C ALA A 130 -12.96 -3.70 -10.48
N GLU A 131 -14.20 -3.32 -10.72
CA GLU A 131 -15.11 -4.06 -11.61
C GLU A 131 -14.65 -3.84 -13.06
N LYS A 132 -14.59 -4.92 -13.84
CA LYS A 132 -14.20 -4.91 -15.25
C LYS A 132 -15.20 -4.16 -16.14
#